data_72a4d366689f287d1da62a6bb2d0480e
#
_entry.id   72a4d366689f287d1da62a6bb2d0480e
#
_cell.length_a   1.000
_cell.length_b   1.000
_cell.length_c   1.000
_cell.angle_alpha   90.00
_cell.angle_beta   90.00
_cell.angle_gamma   90.00
#
_symmetry.space_group_name_H-M   'P 1'
#
loop_
_entity.id
_entity.type
_entity.pdbx_description
1 polymer ?
#
loop_
_entity_poly.entity_id
_entity_poly.type
_entity_poly.pdbx_seq_one_letter_code
_entity_poly.pdbx_strand_id
1 'polypeptide(L)'
;MMFKRVKNLVLCFVFFLIYSPLRGQELNYSINQDSSINKLLKLKTDYNKKVFESSFYTIQIFYGDLKEADSILKVFTDEFEEIETSLIFETPNYKVRVGVFKNLIDAAKNLEKIKRKFRGAFILKNDEL
;
A
#
# COMPACT_ATOMS: atom_id res chain seq x y z
N MET A 1 65.54 -4.03 -37.28
CA MET A 1 65.64 -3.81 -35.84
C MET A 1 64.70 -2.75 -35.30
N MET A 2 64.22 -1.78 -36.05
CA MET A 2 63.27 -0.74 -35.65
C MET A 2 61.86 -1.25 -35.38
N PHE A 3 61.32 -2.16 -36.15
CA PHE A 3 59.93 -2.68 -36.01
C PHE A 3 59.67 -3.37 -34.65
N LYS A 4 60.64 -4.11 -34.10
CA LYS A 4 60.47 -4.75 -32.81
C LYS A 4 60.44 -3.73 -31.66
N ARG A 5 61.20 -2.62 -31.75
CA ARG A 5 61.18 -1.55 -30.75
C ARG A 5 59.88 -0.78 -30.74
N VAL A 6 59.31 -0.49 -31.91
CA VAL A 6 58.03 0.19 -32.04
C VAL A 6 56.87 -0.69 -31.48
N LYS A 7 56.89 -2.01 -31.79
CA LYS A 7 55.89 -2.96 -31.25
C LYS A 7 55.93 -3.02 -29.71
N ASN A 8 57.12 -3.06 -29.11
CA ASN A 8 57.24 -3.08 -27.64
C ASN A 8 56.79 -1.76 -27.02
N LEU A 9 57.00 -0.62 -27.67
CA LEU A 9 56.63 0.70 -27.19
C LEU A 9 55.09 0.86 -27.23
N VAL A 10 54.46 0.37 -28.28
CA VAL A 10 53.00 0.33 -28.39
C VAL A 10 52.40 -0.60 -27.34
N LEU A 11 53.01 -1.75 -27.08
CA LEU A 11 52.55 -2.69 -26.06
C LEU A 11 52.61 -2.09 -24.65
N CYS A 12 53.71 -1.38 -24.33
CA CYS A 12 53.81 -0.67 -23.04
C CYS A 12 52.79 0.46 -22.90
N PHE A 13 52.48 1.16 -23.99
CA PHE A 13 51.48 2.23 -23.96
C PHE A 13 50.07 1.70 -23.73
N VAL A 14 49.70 0.58 -24.36
CA VAL A 14 48.39 -0.11 -24.13
C VAL A 14 48.32 -0.62 -22.70
N PHE A 15 49.42 -1.19 -22.17
CA PHE A 15 49.50 -1.66 -20.78
C PHE A 15 49.28 -0.52 -19.76
N PHE A 16 49.83 0.66 -20.06
CA PHE A 16 49.69 1.86 -19.21
C PHE A 16 48.25 2.39 -19.19
N LEU A 17 47.50 2.28 -20.31
CA LEU A 17 46.08 2.67 -20.38
C LEU A 17 45.16 1.74 -19.57
N ILE A 18 45.52 0.45 -19.48
CA ILE A 18 44.71 -0.53 -18.73
C ILE A 18 44.88 -0.35 -17.21
N TYR A 19 46.03 0.13 -16.77
CA TYR A 19 46.32 0.38 -15.34
C TYR A 19 45.97 1.79 -14.86
N SER A 20 45.31 2.61 -15.67
CA SER A 20 44.81 3.90 -15.19
C SER A 20 43.71 3.65 -14.16
N PRO A 21 43.91 3.95 -12.86
CA PRO A 21 42.85 3.79 -11.88
C PRO A 21 41.74 4.76 -12.25
N LEU A 22 40.59 4.22 -12.66
CA LEU A 22 39.34 4.98 -12.71
C LEU A 22 39.02 5.40 -11.26
N ARG A 23 39.50 6.57 -10.87
CA ARG A 23 39.01 7.21 -9.65
C ARG A 23 37.59 7.65 -9.93
N GLY A 24 36.60 6.82 -9.52
CA GLY A 24 35.24 7.23 -9.44
C GLY A 24 35.19 8.50 -8.55
N GLN A 25 34.62 9.58 -9.09
CA GLN A 25 34.35 10.76 -8.29
C GLN A 25 33.25 10.35 -7.29
N GLU A 26 33.60 10.17 -6.01
CA GLU A 26 32.64 10.18 -4.93
C GLU A 26 32.00 11.58 -4.93
N LEU A 27 30.83 11.67 -5.52
CA LEU A 27 29.96 12.83 -5.38
C LEU A 27 29.51 12.86 -3.91
N ASN A 28 30.26 13.56 -3.06
CA ASN A 28 29.82 13.97 -1.75
C ASN A 28 28.67 14.97 -1.93
N TYR A 29 27.49 14.44 -2.19
CA TYR A 29 26.26 15.23 -2.27
C TYR A 29 25.82 15.52 -0.83
N SER A 30 26.29 16.61 -0.28
CA SER A 30 25.78 17.18 0.95
C SER A 30 24.45 17.86 0.63
N ILE A 31 23.34 17.10 0.77
CA ILE A 31 22.00 17.69 0.71
C ILE A 31 21.82 18.50 2.00
N ASN A 32 22.06 19.81 1.89
CA ASN A 32 21.73 20.74 2.97
C ASN A 32 20.22 20.93 2.94
N GLN A 33 19.49 19.97 3.52
CA GLN A 33 18.05 19.98 3.61
C GLN A 33 17.63 21.10 4.58
N ASP A 34 16.82 22.05 4.08
CA ASP A 34 16.23 23.09 4.92
C ASP A 34 15.48 22.42 6.10
N SER A 35 15.64 22.98 7.29
CA SER A 35 14.97 22.49 8.51
C SER A 35 13.45 22.43 8.36
N SER A 36 12.88 23.29 7.52
CA SER A 36 11.46 23.30 7.16
C SER A 36 11.03 22.02 6.44
N ILE A 37 11.86 21.48 5.55
CA ILE A 37 11.58 20.23 4.82
C ILE A 37 11.57 19.05 5.79
N ASN A 38 12.51 18.98 6.71
CA ASN A 38 12.57 17.94 7.73
C ASN A 38 11.34 17.96 8.64
N LYS A 39 10.86 19.16 9.00
CA LYS A 39 9.64 19.34 9.77
C LYS A 39 8.40 18.86 9.01
N LEU A 40 8.29 19.18 7.72
CA LEU A 40 7.20 18.72 6.86
C LEU A 40 7.21 17.20 6.65
N LEU A 41 8.39 16.60 6.45
CA LEU A 41 8.52 15.15 6.34
C LEU A 41 8.10 14.44 7.62
N LYS A 42 8.48 14.96 8.78
CA LYS A 42 8.06 14.42 10.08
C LYS A 42 6.54 14.52 10.25
N LEU A 43 5.95 15.69 9.99
CA LEU A 43 4.50 15.89 10.05
C LEU A 43 3.76 14.91 9.12
N LYS A 44 4.25 14.76 7.88
CA LYS A 44 3.68 13.79 6.93
C LYS A 44 3.78 12.36 7.42
N THR A 45 4.91 11.98 8.02
CA THR A 45 5.10 10.63 8.56
C THR A 45 4.17 10.37 9.74
N ASP A 46 4.05 11.32 10.67
CA ASP A 46 3.16 11.21 11.84
C ASP A 46 1.69 11.17 11.42
N TYR A 47 1.29 11.97 10.42
CA TYR A 47 -0.05 11.94 9.85
C TYR A 47 -0.36 10.60 9.18
N ASN A 48 0.52 10.12 8.30
CA ASN A 48 0.34 8.84 7.63
C ASN A 48 0.26 7.67 8.62
N LYS A 49 1.04 7.73 9.72
CA LYS A 49 0.98 6.73 10.78
C LYS A 49 -0.39 6.72 11.47
N LYS A 50 -0.93 7.89 11.82
CA LYS A 50 -2.26 8.01 12.42
C LYS A 50 -3.34 7.48 11.49
N VAL A 51 -3.34 7.87 10.21
CA VAL A 51 -4.28 7.38 9.21
C VAL A 51 -4.21 5.86 9.07
N PHE A 52 -3.00 5.29 9.05
CA PHE A 52 -2.83 3.84 8.99
C PHE A 52 -3.35 3.13 10.26
N GLU A 53 -3.13 3.69 11.43
CA GLU A 53 -3.59 3.12 12.70
C GLU A 53 -5.13 3.20 12.85
N SER A 54 -5.77 4.25 12.31
CA SER A 54 -7.23 4.43 12.33
C SER A 54 -7.94 3.75 11.16
N SER A 55 -7.23 3.45 10.07
CA SER A 55 -7.85 2.82 8.92
C SER A 55 -8.21 1.36 9.16
N PHE A 56 -9.36 0.96 8.66
CA PHE A 56 -9.84 -0.42 8.70
C PHE A 56 -10.66 -0.75 7.44
N TYR A 57 -10.89 -2.02 7.23
CA TYR A 57 -11.68 -2.52 6.10
C TYR A 57 -12.99 -3.12 6.62
N THR A 58 -14.08 -2.83 5.92
CA THR A 58 -15.38 -3.47 6.13
C THR A 58 -15.87 -4.07 4.83
N ILE A 59 -16.83 -4.99 4.90
CA ILE A 59 -17.46 -5.56 3.72
C ILE A 59 -18.89 -5.03 3.67
N GLN A 60 -19.25 -4.33 2.60
CA GLN A 60 -20.64 -3.94 2.36
C GLN A 60 -21.34 -5.05 1.59
N ILE A 61 -22.45 -5.53 2.14
CA ILE A 61 -23.24 -6.64 1.57
C ILE A 61 -24.55 -6.20 0.95
N PHE A 62 -25.04 -5.01 1.35
CA PHE A 62 -26.32 -4.48 0.87
C PHE A 62 -26.35 -2.95 0.84
N TYR A 63 -27.17 -2.42 -0.05
CA TYR A 63 -27.51 -1.01 -0.19
C TYR A 63 -28.93 -0.90 -0.73
N GLY A 64 -29.84 -0.22 -0.01
CA GLY A 64 -31.22 -0.06 -0.44
C GLY A 64 -32.16 0.46 0.66
N ASP A 65 -33.41 0.03 0.67
CA ASP A 65 -34.37 0.43 1.66
C ASP A 65 -34.19 -0.28 3.01
N LEU A 66 -34.81 0.28 4.06
CA LEU A 66 -34.71 -0.23 5.44
C LEU A 66 -35.21 -1.66 5.59
N LYS A 67 -36.33 -1.99 4.96
CA LYS A 67 -36.98 -3.29 5.15
C LYS A 67 -36.16 -4.43 4.59
N GLU A 68 -35.58 -4.22 3.42
CA GLU A 68 -34.65 -5.19 2.79
C GLU A 68 -33.36 -5.27 3.58
N ALA A 69 -32.80 -4.11 4.01
CA ALA A 69 -31.60 -4.05 4.81
C ALA A 69 -31.73 -4.85 6.12
N ASP A 70 -32.84 -4.70 6.85
CA ASP A 70 -33.14 -5.44 8.09
C ASP A 70 -33.26 -6.95 7.84
N SER A 71 -33.92 -7.34 6.74
CA SER A 71 -34.03 -8.75 6.34
C SER A 71 -32.67 -9.37 6.04
N ILE A 72 -31.80 -8.67 5.29
CA ILE A 72 -30.49 -9.13 4.95
C ILE A 72 -29.59 -9.19 6.18
N LEU A 73 -29.67 -8.19 7.07
CA LEU A 73 -28.94 -8.18 8.33
C LEU A 73 -29.25 -9.42 9.17
N LYS A 74 -30.55 -9.78 9.34
CA LYS A 74 -30.97 -10.97 10.08
C LYS A 74 -30.43 -12.25 9.45
N VAL A 75 -30.58 -12.42 8.14
CA VAL A 75 -30.09 -13.59 7.41
C VAL A 75 -28.55 -13.70 7.53
N PHE A 76 -27.85 -12.57 7.53
CA PHE A 76 -26.38 -12.58 7.69
C PHE A 76 -25.97 -12.95 9.11
N THR A 77 -26.61 -12.36 10.12
CA THR A 77 -26.30 -12.64 11.54
C THR A 77 -26.53 -14.12 11.90
N ASP A 78 -27.61 -14.72 11.37
CA ASP A 78 -27.90 -16.14 11.60
C ASP A 78 -26.86 -17.08 10.98
N GLU A 79 -26.21 -16.66 9.88
CA GLU A 79 -25.25 -17.52 9.17
C GLU A 79 -23.79 -17.27 9.56
N PHE A 80 -23.46 -16.04 9.95
CA PHE A 80 -22.13 -15.58 10.28
C PHE A 80 -22.08 -14.97 11.70
N GLU A 81 -22.41 -15.77 12.71
CA GLU A 81 -22.52 -15.33 14.12
C GLU A 81 -21.24 -14.65 14.67
N GLU A 82 -20.06 -15.02 14.14
CA GLU A 82 -18.78 -14.49 14.59
C GLU A 82 -18.42 -13.13 13.98
N ILE A 83 -19.17 -12.67 12.97
CA ILE A 83 -18.86 -11.43 12.23
C ILE A 83 -19.80 -10.32 12.68
N GLU A 84 -19.23 -9.27 13.24
CA GLU A 84 -19.99 -8.09 13.64
C GLU A 84 -20.72 -7.45 12.45
N THR A 85 -21.96 -7.04 12.67
CA THR A 85 -22.81 -6.41 11.64
C THR A 85 -23.22 -5.01 12.06
N SER A 86 -23.31 -4.10 11.10
CA SER A 86 -23.80 -2.75 11.31
C SER A 86 -24.76 -2.30 10.21
N LEU A 87 -25.87 -1.69 10.63
CA LEU A 87 -26.82 -1.02 9.76
C LEU A 87 -26.55 0.48 9.79
N ILE A 88 -26.20 1.05 8.65
CA ILE A 88 -25.84 2.45 8.53
C ILE A 88 -26.83 3.16 7.62
N PHE A 89 -27.41 4.27 8.10
CA PHE A 89 -28.21 5.15 7.27
C PHE A 89 -27.33 6.22 6.62
N GLU A 90 -27.33 6.24 5.31
CA GLU A 90 -26.64 7.27 4.52
C GLU A 90 -27.60 7.72 3.44
N THR A 91 -28.18 8.91 3.69
CA THR A 91 -29.29 9.48 2.90
C THR A 91 -29.09 9.29 1.39
N PRO A 92 -30.10 8.75 0.67
CA PRO A 92 -31.42 8.34 1.14
C PRO A 92 -31.55 6.87 1.54
N ASN A 93 -30.46 6.09 1.56
CA ASN A 93 -30.50 4.63 1.65
C ASN A 93 -29.85 4.08 2.92
N TYR A 94 -30.16 2.82 3.20
CA TYR A 94 -29.53 2.02 4.24
C TYR A 94 -28.45 1.12 3.65
N LYS A 95 -27.38 0.93 4.39
CA LYS A 95 -26.24 0.06 4.04
C LYS A 95 -26.04 -0.96 5.14
N VAL A 96 -25.84 -2.21 4.76
CA VAL A 96 -25.41 -3.25 5.69
C VAL A 96 -23.93 -3.49 5.48
N ARG A 97 -23.14 -3.22 6.53
CA ARG A 97 -21.70 -3.46 6.55
C ARG A 97 -21.38 -4.51 7.60
N VAL A 98 -20.41 -5.35 7.30
CA VAL A 98 -20.05 -6.50 8.13
C VAL A 98 -18.52 -6.59 8.30
N GLY A 99 -18.12 -6.94 9.52
CA GLY A 99 -16.73 -7.10 9.92
C GLY A 99 -15.96 -5.79 10.02
N VAL A 100 -14.95 -5.82 10.88
CA VAL A 100 -13.92 -4.76 11.02
C VAL A 100 -12.56 -5.45 10.90
N PHE A 101 -11.88 -5.23 9.78
CA PHE A 101 -10.62 -5.90 9.46
C PHE A 101 -9.48 -4.88 9.40
N LYS A 102 -8.39 -5.12 10.12
CA LYS A 102 -7.22 -4.23 10.11
C LYS A 102 -6.40 -4.31 8.82
N ASN A 103 -6.47 -5.43 8.12
CA ASN A 103 -5.73 -5.61 6.87
C ASN A 103 -6.62 -6.13 5.74
N LEU A 104 -6.22 -5.83 4.52
CA LEU A 104 -6.96 -6.21 3.30
C LEU A 104 -7.02 -7.72 3.09
N ILE A 105 -6.02 -8.48 3.53
CA ILE A 105 -5.94 -9.92 3.31
C ILE A 105 -7.03 -10.63 4.10
N ASP A 106 -7.25 -10.24 5.35
CA ASP A 106 -8.31 -10.82 6.19
C ASP A 106 -9.69 -10.42 5.68
N ALA A 107 -9.86 -9.17 5.25
CA ALA A 107 -11.09 -8.73 4.59
C ALA A 107 -11.37 -9.56 3.32
N ALA A 108 -10.37 -9.80 2.47
CA ALA A 108 -10.51 -10.56 1.23
C ALA A 108 -10.88 -12.03 1.49
N LYS A 109 -10.26 -12.69 2.48
CA LYS A 109 -10.61 -14.07 2.86
C LYS A 109 -12.06 -14.19 3.31
N ASN A 110 -12.53 -13.23 4.10
CA ASN A 110 -13.93 -13.22 4.56
C ASN A 110 -14.90 -12.86 3.42
N LEU A 111 -14.52 -11.91 2.56
CA LEU A 111 -15.30 -11.58 1.37
C LEU A 111 -15.55 -12.80 0.48
N GLU A 112 -14.54 -13.64 0.26
CA GLU A 112 -14.69 -14.87 -0.54
C GLU A 112 -15.78 -15.81 0.03
N LYS A 113 -15.80 -15.98 1.36
CA LYS A 113 -16.85 -16.76 2.04
C LYS A 113 -18.22 -16.12 1.88
N ILE A 114 -18.31 -14.81 2.13
CA ILE A 114 -19.54 -14.03 2.10
C ILE A 114 -20.14 -13.98 0.68
N LYS A 115 -19.31 -13.86 -0.35
CA LYS A 115 -19.77 -13.82 -1.75
C LYS A 115 -20.48 -15.08 -2.23
N ARG A 116 -20.31 -16.19 -1.56
CA ARG A 116 -21.06 -17.42 -1.89
C ARG A 116 -22.57 -17.21 -1.77
N LYS A 117 -23.01 -16.38 -0.82
CA LYS A 117 -24.41 -16.04 -0.58
C LYS A 117 -24.76 -14.61 -1.00
N PHE A 118 -23.90 -13.66 -0.69
CA PHE A 118 -24.07 -12.23 -0.99
C PHE A 118 -23.15 -11.81 -2.14
N ARG A 119 -23.53 -12.15 -3.37
CA ARG A 119 -22.72 -11.95 -4.59
C ARG A 119 -22.30 -10.51 -4.84
N GLY A 120 -23.15 -9.54 -4.42
CA GLY A 120 -22.88 -8.11 -4.54
C GLY A 120 -21.94 -7.53 -3.48
N ALA A 121 -21.42 -8.36 -2.56
CA ALA A 121 -20.54 -7.90 -1.49
C ALA A 121 -19.20 -7.39 -2.03
N PHE A 122 -18.69 -6.32 -1.43
CA PHE A 122 -17.39 -5.74 -1.76
C PHE A 122 -16.73 -5.09 -0.53
N ILE A 123 -15.40 -4.98 -0.58
CA ILE A 123 -14.61 -4.38 0.49
C ILE A 123 -14.63 -2.86 0.37
N LEU A 124 -14.80 -2.19 1.50
CA LEU A 124 -14.62 -0.76 1.67
C LEU A 124 -13.44 -0.53 2.62
N LYS A 125 -12.58 0.43 2.29
CA LYS A 125 -11.61 0.98 3.23
C LYS A 125 -12.25 2.18 3.91
N ASN A 126 -12.28 2.16 5.24
CA ASN A 126 -12.72 3.29 6.04
C ASN A 126 -11.48 3.93 6.66
N ASP A 127 -11.29 5.21 6.37
CA ASP A 127 -10.27 6.04 6.99
C ASP A 127 -11.01 6.94 8.00
N GLU A 128 -10.92 6.61 9.30
CA GLU A 128 -11.39 7.50 10.35
C GLU A 128 -10.33 8.61 10.53
N LEU A 129 -10.67 9.81 10.11
CA LEU A 129 -9.89 11.03 10.35
C LEU A 129 -10.41 11.75 11.60
#